data_df148ee0320496b4765e0be8b23f54ed
#
_entry.id   df148ee0320496b4765e0be8b23f54ed
#
_cell.length_a   1.000
_cell.length_b   1.000
_cell.length_c   1.000
_cell.angle_alpha   90.00
_cell.angle_beta   90.00
_cell.angle_gamma   90.00
#
_symmetry.space_group_name_H-M   'P 1'
#
loop_
_entity.id
_entity.type
_entity.pdbx_description
1 polymer ?
#
loop_
_entity_poly.entity_id
_entity_poly.type
_entity_poly.pdbx_seq_one_letter_code
_entity_poly.pdbx_strand_id
1 'polypeptide(L)'
;MIDEADQLFYERIKVPPPTFCWLCRAQRRFAFRNERILYKRPSDKSGAAIFSMYAPESGLKVYEKAEWLSDAWDPTAYGKEYDFSKSFFEQFKNLLHEVPLKNLNIVNGVNSEYTNNITDP
;
A
#
# COMPACT_ATOMS: atom_id res chain seq x y z
N MET A 1 -10.43 24.73 -12.37
CA MET A 1 -10.10 24.82 -13.81
C MET A 1 -8.64 25.27 -13.85
N ILE A 2 -7.85 24.81 -14.80
CA ILE A 2 -6.48 25.31 -14.97
C ILE A 2 -6.61 26.63 -15.72
N ASP A 3 -6.11 27.69 -15.15
CA ASP A 3 -6.12 29.04 -15.74
C ASP A 3 -4.80 29.37 -16.45
N GLU A 4 -4.69 30.59 -16.98
CA GLU A 4 -3.51 31.02 -17.70
C GLU A 4 -2.26 31.12 -16.79
N ALA A 5 -2.44 31.54 -15.56
CA ALA A 5 -1.34 31.61 -14.59
C ALA A 5 -0.81 30.21 -14.23
N ASP A 6 -1.70 29.25 -14.10
CA ASP A 6 -1.34 27.84 -13.91
C ASP A 6 -0.55 27.30 -15.12
N GLN A 7 -0.96 27.64 -16.35
CA GLN A 7 -0.26 27.21 -17.56
C GLN A 7 1.17 27.76 -17.60
N LEU A 8 1.34 29.06 -17.36
CA LEU A 8 2.65 29.71 -17.28
C LEU A 8 3.54 29.08 -16.20
N PHE A 9 2.95 28.67 -15.07
CA PHE A 9 3.67 27.96 -14.02
C PHE A 9 4.19 26.61 -14.49
N TYR A 10 3.35 25.78 -15.14
CA TYR A 10 3.75 24.48 -15.68
C TYR A 10 4.85 24.60 -16.74
N GLU A 11 4.76 25.62 -17.63
CA GLU A 11 5.81 25.92 -18.62
C GLU A 11 7.14 26.25 -17.95
N ARG A 12 7.11 27.10 -16.92
CA ARG A 12 8.31 27.51 -16.17
C ARG A 12 9.02 26.33 -15.51
N ILE A 13 8.28 25.39 -14.93
CA ILE A 13 8.84 24.19 -14.29
C ILE A 13 9.07 23.04 -15.28
N LYS A 14 8.80 23.24 -16.57
CA LYS A 14 8.94 22.24 -17.66
C LYS A 14 8.19 20.94 -17.39
N VAL A 15 6.99 21.02 -16.84
CA VAL A 15 6.10 19.90 -16.57
C VAL A 15 4.83 20.05 -17.39
N PRO A 16 4.36 19.03 -18.09
CA PRO A 16 3.10 19.12 -18.84
C PRO A 16 1.92 19.39 -17.90
N PRO A 17 0.96 20.24 -18.29
CA PRO A 17 -0.22 20.50 -17.46
C PRO A 17 -1.05 19.24 -17.26
N PRO A 18 -1.73 19.09 -16.13
CA PRO A 18 -2.53 17.91 -15.84
C PRO A 18 -3.78 17.85 -16.70
N THR A 19 -4.10 16.66 -17.22
CA THR A 19 -5.30 16.40 -18.03
C THR A 19 -6.55 16.14 -17.19
N PHE A 20 -6.38 15.89 -15.88
CA PHE A 20 -7.48 15.64 -14.95
C PHE A 20 -7.57 16.74 -13.90
N CYS A 21 -8.78 17.07 -13.46
CA CYS A 21 -9.00 17.96 -12.32
C CYS A 21 -8.35 17.41 -11.04
N TRP A 22 -8.16 18.26 -10.03
CA TRP A 22 -7.49 17.87 -8.79
C TRP A 22 -8.23 16.75 -8.02
N LEU A 23 -9.57 16.75 -8.04
CA LEU A 23 -10.38 15.69 -7.44
C LEU A 23 -10.17 14.35 -8.14
N CYS A 24 -10.22 14.32 -9.47
CA CYS A 24 -9.97 13.10 -10.24
C CYS A 24 -8.55 12.55 -10.01
N ARG A 25 -7.56 13.45 -9.91
CA ARG A 25 -6.18 13.06 -9.60
C ARG A 25 -6.06 12.48 -8.18
N ALA A 26 -6.75 13.09 -7.21
CA ALA A 26 -6.80 12.60 -5.84
C ALA A 26 -7.47 11.22 -5.78
N GLN A 27 -8.63 11.05 -6.40
CA GLN A 27 -9.33 9.78 -6.49
C GLN A 27 -8.46 8.66 -7.08
N ARG A 28 -7.72 8.96 -8.15
CA ARG A 28 -6.79 7.98 -8.75
C ARG A 28 -5.65 7.58 -7.82
N ARG A 29 -5.09 8.53 -7.06
CA ARG A 29 -4.06 8.21 -6.05
C ARG A 29 -4.62 7.35 -4.91
N PHE A 30 -5.82 7.66 -4.43
CA PHE A 30 -6.47 6.91 -3.37
C PHE A 30 -6.93 5.51 -3.80
N ALA A 31 -7.11 5.25 -5.09
CA ALA A 31 -7.45 3.93 -5.59
C ALA A 31 -6.36 2.85 -5.31
N PHE A 32 -5.12 3.27 -5.06
CA PHE A 32 -4.00 2.34 -4.83
C PHE A 32 -3.72 2.03 -3.36
N ARG A 33 -4.41 2.68 -2.44
CA ARG A 33 -4.23 2.42 -1.02
C ARG A 33 -5.49 2.72 -0.21
N ASN A 34 -5.68 1.94 0.84
CA ASN A 34 -6.74 2.16 1.80
C ASN A 34 -6.20 2.94 3.01
N GLU A 35 -6.73 4.14 3.25
CA GLU A 35 -6.30 5.01 4.35
C GLU A 35 -7.33 5.13 5.48
N ARG A 36 -8.56 4.67 5.28
CA ARG A 36 -9.68 5.01 6.16
C ARG A 36 -10.50 3.85 6.69
N ILE A 37 -10.43 2.69 6.04
CA ILE A 37 -11.23 1.53 6.44
C ILE A 37 -10.31 0.49 7.03
N LEU A 38 -10.61 0.05 8.25
CA LEU A 38 -9.94 -1.06 8.88
C LEU A 38 -10.87 -2.27 8.94
N TYR A 39 -10.30 -3.42 8.67
CA TYR A 39 -10.99 -4.70 8.65
C TYR A 39 -10.50 -5.57 9.79
N LYS A 40 -11.40 -6.31 10.42
CA LYS A 40 -11.04 -7.38 11.33
C LYS A 40 -10.89 -8.67 10.54
N ARG A 41 -9.72 -9.28 10.60
CA ARG A 41 -9.42 -10.55 9.91
C ARG A 41 -8.44 -11.41 10.73
N PRO A 42 -8.32 -12.72 10.45
CA PRO A 42 -7.23 -13.51 11.01
C PRO A 42 -5.88 -13.13 10.37
N SER A 43 -4.79 -13.23 11.15
CA SER A 43 -3.44 -13.25 10.61
C SER A 43 -3.23 -14.54 9.81
N ASP A 44 -2.66 -14.44 8.62
CA ASP A 44 -2.38 -15.63 7.78
C ASP A 44 -1.20 -16.47 8.32
N LYS A 45 -0.49 -16.02 9.37
CA LYS A 45 0.55 -16.77 10.03
C LYS A 45 0.04 -17.50 11.27
N SER A 46 -0.52 -16.78 12.23
CA SER A 46 -0.93 -17.34 13.54
C SER A 46 -2.42 -17.67 13.64
N GLY A 47 -3.26 -17.12 12.75
CA GLY A 47 -4.72 -17.19 12.87
C GLY A 47 -5.30 -16.24 13.93
N ALA A 48 -4.49 -15.47 14.64
CA ALA A 48 -4.96 -14.49 15.62
C ALA A 48 -5.82 -13.41 14.95
N ALA A 49 -6.85 -12.93 15.64
CA ALA A 49 -7.69 -11.85 15.14
C ALA A 49 -6.92 -10.53 15.19
N ILE A 50 -6.76 -9.89 14.03
CA ILE A 50 -6.04 -8.63 13.85
C ILE A 50 -6.89 -7.59 13.15
N PHE A 51 -6.53 -6.32 13.32
CA PHE A 51 -6.99 -5.24 12.45
C PHE A 51 -6.01 -5.06 11.29
N SER A 52 -6.54 -4.80 10.10
CA SER A 52 -5.75 -4.67 8.89
C SER A 52 -6.33 -3.60 7.96
N MET A 53 -5.46 -2.91 7.24
CA MET A 53 -5.88 -2.05 6.12
C MET A 53 -6.26 -2.84 4.86
N TYR A 54 -6.06 -4.16 4.87
CA TYR A 54 -6.39 -5.04 3.74
C TYR A 54 -7.66 -5.83 4.04
N ALA A 55 -8.62 -5.77 3.12
CA ALA A 55 -9.86 -6.52 3.22
C ALA A 55 -9.59 -8.05 3.19
N PRO A 56 -10.37 -8.87 3.90
CA PRO A 56 -10.26 -10.33 3.84
C PRO A 56 -10.36 -10.88 2.41
N GLU A 57 -11.22 -10.27 1.59
CA GLU A 57 -11.51 -10.68 0.21
C GLU A 57 -10.44 -10.25 -0.79
N SER A 58 -9.41 -9.50 -0.35
CA SER A 58 -8.34 -9.01 -1.25
C SER A 58 -7.44 -10.11 -1.81
N GLY A 59 -7.46 -11.30 -1.23
CA GLY A 59 -6.54 -12.40 -1.57
C GLY A 59 -5.09 -12.17 -1.14
N LEU A 60 -4.82 -11.07 -0.43
CA LEU A 60 -3.49 -10.74 0.08
C LEU A 60 -3.21 -11.50 1.38
N LYS A 61 -1.99 -12.00 1.54
CA LYS A 61 -1.49 -12.57 2.79
C LYS A 61 -1.11 -11.45 3.75
N VAL A 62 -1.61 -11.48 4.96
CA VAL A 62 -1.38 -10.42 5.96
C VAL A 62 -0.97 -11.02 7.28
N TYR A 63 0.19 -10.58 7.78
CA TYR A 63 0.71 -10.94 9.08
C TYR A 63 0.48 -9.79 10.08
N GLU A 64 0.31 -10.14 11.34
CA GLU A 64 0.37 -9.17 12.43
C GLU A 64 1.76 -8.49 12.45
N LYS A 65 1.81 -7.22 12.87
CA LYS A 65 3.05 -6.42 12.84
C LYS A 65 4.24 -7.11 13.54
N ALA A 66 4.02 -7.68 14.72
CA ALA A 66 5.07 -8.37 15.47
C ALA A 66 5.56 -9.63 14.75
N GLU A 67 4.64 -10.38 14.16
CA GLU A 67 4.96 -11.56 13.35
C GLU A 67 5.74 -11.18 12.09
N TRP A 68 5.32 -10.08 11.43
CA TRP A 68 5.93 -9.58 10.18
C TRP A 68 7.35 -9.07 10.42
N LEU A 69 7.61 -8.44 11.59
CA LEU A 69 8.94 -7.93 11.99
C LEU A 69 9.83 -9.02 12.61
N SER A 70 9.32 -10.21 12.85
CA SER A 70 10.08 -11.29 13.47
C SER A 70 10.98 -12.00 12.46
N ASP A 71 12.05 -12.63 12.94
CA ASP A 71 12.94 -13.48 12.14
C ASP A 71 12.34 -14.88 11.85
N ALA A 72 11.05 -15.10 12.18
CA ALA A 72 10.38 -16.39 12.01
C ALA A 72 9.90 -16.65 10.57
N TRP A 73 10.26 -15.79 9.61
CA TRP A 73 10.02 -15.96 8.19
C TRP A 73 11.06 -15.18 7.39
N ASP A 74 11.32 -15.61 6.17
CA ASP A 74 12.30 -14.97 5.28
C ASP A 74 11.60 -14.38 4.04
N PRO A 75 11.52 -13.05 3.89
CA PRO A 75 10.93 -12.42 2.71
C PRO A 75 11.70 -12.74 1.42
N THR A 76 12.99 -13.04 1.49
CA THR A 76 13.80 -13.36 0.31
C THR A 76 13.46 -14.72 -0.30
N ALA A 77 12.84 -15.62 0.49
CA ALA A 77 12.33 -16.90 0.00
C ALA A 77 11.21 -16.77 -1.06
N TYR A 78 10.58 -15.59 -1.16
CA TYR A 78 9.58 -15.28 -2.18
C TYR A 78 10.18 -14.72 -3.47
N GLY A 79 11.50 -14.53 -3.53
CA GLY A 79 12.19 -14.06 -4.73
C GLY A 79 11.92 -14.96 -5.94
N LYS A 80 11.71 -14.35 -7.12
CA LYS A 80 11.45 -15.06 -8.37
C LYS A 80 12.38 -14.57 -9.46
N GLU A 81 12.79 -15.49 -10.33
CA GLU A 81 13.47 -15.11 -11.55
C GLU A 81 12.58 -14.25 -12.43
N TYR A 82 13.15 -13.21 -13.01
CA TYR A 82 12.44 -12.32 -13.91
C TYR A 82 12.22 -12.97 -15.28
N ASP A 83 10.98 -13.04 -15.72
CA ASP A 83 10.59 -13.57 -17.02
C ASP A 83 10.47 -12.41 -18.04
N PHE A 84 11.45 -12.27 -18.93
CA PHE A 84 11.48 -11.24 -19.98
C PHE A 84 10.35 -11.38 -21.02
N SER A 85 9.64 -12.50 -21.06
CA SER A 85 8.49 -12.71 -21.95
C SER A 85 7.18 -12.10 -21.43
N LYS A 86 7.13 -11.71 -20.14
CA LYS A 86 5.96 -11.14 -19.46
C LYS A 86 6.17 -9.68 -19.07
N SER A 87 5.07 -8.96 -18.89
CA SER A 87 5.15 -7.58 -18.44
C SER A 87 5.67 -7.48 -17.00
N PHE A 88 6.44 -6.42 -16.70
CA PHE A 88 6.90 -6.15 -15.33
C PHE A 88 5.73 -6.07 -14.34
N PHE A 89 4.68 -5.31 -14.68
CA PHE A 89 3.56 -5.10 -13.75
C PHE A 89 2.75 -6.37 -13.45
N GLU A 90 2.67 -7.29 -14.39
CA GLU A 90 2.05 -8.60 -14.15
C GLU A 90 2.84 -9.41 -13.11
N GLN A 91 4.14 -9.51 -13.31
CA GLN A 91 5.04 -10.23 -12.40
C GLN A 91 5.08 -9.57 -11.02
N PHE A 92 5.18 -8.24 -10.97
CA PHE A 92 5.17 -7.48 -9.73
C PHE A 92 3.86 -7.66 -8.95
N LYS A 93 2.71 -7.61 -9.63
CA LYS A 93 1.41 -7.86 -9.00
C LYS A 93 1.34 -9.27 -8.40
N ASN A 94 1.78 -10.28 -9.12
CA ASN A 94 1.79 -11.66 -8.65
C ASN A 94 2.68 -11.82 -7.42
N LEU A 95 3.87 -11.22 -7.44
CA LEU A 95 4.78 -11.23 -6.29
C LEU A 95 4.17 -10.51 -5.09
N LEU A 96 3.53 -9.36 -5.29
CA LEU A 96 2.85 -8.60 -4.24
C LEU A 96 1.74 -9.39 -3.55
N HIS A 97 1.04 -10.26 -4.29
CA HIS A 97 -0.01 -11.13 -3.74
C HIS A 97 0.55 -12.33 -2.97
N GLU A 98 1.78 -12.73 -3.23
CA GLU A 98 2.42 -13.88 -2.59
C GLU A 98 3.17 -13.52 -1.31
N VAL A 99 3.85 -12.37 -1.31
CA VAL A 99 4.64 -11.92 -0.15
C VAL A 99 3.71 -11.41 0.95
N PRO A 100 3.85 -11.90 2.18
CA PRO A 100 3.04 -11.41 3.30
C PRO A 100 3.22 -9.92 3.57
N LEU A 101 2.13 -9.22 3.74
CA LEU A 101 2.08 -7.79 4.05
C LEU A 101 1.86 -7.56 5.54
N LYS A 102 2.38 -6.46 6.05
CA LYS A 102 2.13 -6.02 7.42
C LYS A 102 0.70 -5.50 7.55
N ASN A 103 -0.01 -5.86 8.60
CA ASN A 103 -1.42 -5.49 8.81
C ASN A 103 -1.67 -3.99 8.86
N LEU A 104 -0.86 -3.22 9.61
CA LEU A 104 -0.99 -1.77 9.81
C LEU A 104 0.38 -1.08 9.77
N ASN A 105 0.39 0.19 9.39
CA ASN A 105 1.56 1.06 9.43
C ASN A 105 1.54 1.94 10.68
N ILE A 106 1.98 1.40 11.80
CA ILE A 106 2.10 2.11 13.07
C ILE A 106 3.56 2.07 13.51
N VAL A 107 4.13 3.23 13.83
CA VAL A 107 5.48 3.37 14.40
C VAL A 107 5.35 4.06 15.74
N ASN A 108 5.83 3.39 16.81
CA ASN A 108 5.81 3.88 18.20
C ASN A 108 4.42 4.27 18.76
N GLY A 109 3.33 3.82 18.12
CA GLY A 109 1.98 4.13 18.57
C GLY A 109 1.69 3.51 19.94
N VAL A 110 1.21 4.33 20.88
CA VAL A 110 0.75 3.91 22.21
C VAL A 110 -0.77 4.04 22.27
N ASN A 111 -1.47 3.00 22.72
CA ASN A 111 -2.94 2.94 22.79
C ASN A 111 -3.63 3.25 21.45
N SER A 112 -3.08 2.75 20.36
CA SER A 112 -3.48 3.07 18.98
C SER A 112 -3.80 1.81 18.14
N GLU A 113 -4.38 0.78 18.75
CA GLU A 113 -4.62 -0.52 18.08
C GLU A 113 -5.60 -0.42 16.90
N TYR A 114 -6.49 0.59 16.91
CA TYR A 114 -7.46 0.82 15.85
C TYR A 114 -7.09 2.06 15.01
N THR A 115 -5.85 2.09 14.53
CA THR A 115 -5.34 3.20 13.71
C THR A 115 -4.39 2.71 12.64
N ASN A 116 -4.13 3.55 11.65
CA ASN A 116 -3.16 3.24 10.58
C ASN A 116 -2.43 4.52 10.16
N ASN A 117 -1.20 4.38 9.64
CA ASN A 117 -0.33 5.48 9.21
C ASN A 117 -0.02 6.49 10.31
N ILE A 118 0.22 6.00 11.54
CA ILE A 118 0.64 6.82 12.67
C ILE A 118 2.12 6.63 12.91
N THR A 119 2.80 7.73 13.14
CA THR A 119 4.17 7.78 13.66
C THR A 119 4.16 8.72 14.85
N ASP A 120 4.35 8.19 16.05
CA ASP A 120 4.61 8.99 17.23
C ASP A 120 6.11 9.32 17.27
N PRO A 121 6.49 10.55 17.62
CA PRO A 121 7.88 10.98 17.69
C PRO A 121 8.68 10.27 18.77
#